data_4c18496a857b120ec56cfd28d43de8f8
#
_entry.id   4c18496a857b120ec56cfd28d43de8f8
#
_cell.length_a   1.000
_cell.length_b   1.000
_cell.length_c   1.000
_cell.angle_alpha   90.00
_cell.angle_beta   90.00
_cell.angle_gamma   90.00
#
_symmetry.space_group_name_H-M   'P 1'
#
loop_
_entity.id
_entity.type
_entity.pdbx_description
1 polymer ?
#
loop_
_entity_poly.entity_id
_entity_poly.type
_entity_poly.pdbx_seq_one_letter_code
_entity_poly.pdbx_strand_id
1 'polypeptide(L)'
;NFDFSKIDSKYNNAYRSHVYTYDKDYENRLIPKHWGRPVVIYLDKKIPKEVRKDFMFFVSLIPKHQNFKISFTKKINEANYYIKNTSEFIEHKTSDSLPQITYNLITDNTYKMIGGILKMNCQSLGSLENNKKLLRQYFFLSLCQFCFKNSIESENSLLSKKYILSNSLSNYDSVLFITHYNYYNKVPMKFDQFNLAQRNIKKLGNNAATYFKSMLSYE
;
A
#
# COMPACT_ATOMS: atom_id res chain seq x y z
N ASN A 1 -8.10 3.97 21.34
CA ASN A 1 -7.08 5.04 21.40
C ASN A 1 -5.73 4.40 21.10
N PHE A 2 -5.12 4.78 19.98
CA PHE A 2 -3.77 4.33 19.63
C PHE A 2 -2.77 5.15 20.41
N ASP A 3 -1.85 4.48 21.12
CA ASP A 3 -0.82 5.12 21.92
C ASP A 3 0.36 5.52 21.03
N PHE A 4 0.41 6.78 20.68
CA PHE A 4 1.43 7.37 19.81
C PHE A 4 2.85 7.34 20.43
N SER A 5 2.98 7.17 21.74
CA SER A 5 4.28 7.09 22.41
C SER A 5 5.02 5.78 22.15
N LYS A 6 4.30 4.75 21.71
CA LYS A 6 4.83 3.40 21.46
C LYS A 6 5.35 3.18 20.03
N ILE A 7 5.30 4.19 19.14
CA ILE A 7 5.90 4.02 17.82
C ILE A 7 7.41 4.15 17.95
N ASP A 8 8.05 3.00 17.83
CA ASP A 8 9.50 2.91 17.74
C ASP A 8 10.01 3.80 16.59
N SER A 9 11.04 4.57 16.85
CA SER A 9 11.72 5.43 15.86
C SER A 9 12.17 4.63 14.62
N LYS A 10 12.44 3.34 14.78
CA LYS A 10 12.78 2.40 13.73
C LYS A 10 11.64 2.25 12.70
N TYR A 11 10.41 2.05 13.17
CA TYR A 11 9.25 1.90 12.28
C TYR A 11 8.86 3.21 11.60
N ASN A 12 9.03 4.34 12.28
CA ASN A 12 8.81 5.66 11.68
C ASN A 12 9.79 5.95 10.54
N ASN A 13 11.07 5.62 10.72
CA ASN A 13 12.07 5.76 9.66
C ASN A 13 11.79 4.80 8.50
N ALA A 14 11.39 3.56 8.80
CA ALA A 14 11.00 2.58 7.79
C ALA A 14 9.77 3.07 7.01
N TYR A 15 8.70 3.50 7.69
CA TYR A 15 7.51 4.05 7.05
C TYR A 15 7.87 5.22 6.13
N ARG A 16 8.63 6.21 6.64
CA ARG A 16 9.11 7.35 5.85
C ARG A 16 9.82 6.92 4.58
N SER A 17 10.68 5.91 4.68
CA SER A 17 11.47 5.44 3.54
C SER A 17 10.63 4.76 2.46
N HIS A 18 9.49 4.13 2.82
CA HIS A 18 8.61 3.46 1.87
C HIS A 18 7.60 4.39 1.23
N VAL A 19 7.18 5.45 1.93
CA VAL A 19 6.10 6.34 1.50
C VAL A 19 6.64 7.58 0.80
N TYR A 20 7.69 8.18 1.35
CA TYR A 20 8.31 9.38 0.80
C TYR A 20 9.55 9.02 -0.02
N THR A 21 9.36 8.36 -1.14
CA THR A 21 10.46 8.10 -2.08
C THR A 21 10.88 9.38 -2.78
N TYR A 22 12.17 9.54 -2.95
CA TYR A 22 12.73 10.61 -3.75
C TYR A 22 12.57 10.23 -5.22
N ASP A 23 11.68 10.89 -5.92
CA ASP A 23 11.67 10.91 -7.37
C ASP A 23 12.51 12.11 -7.81
N LYS A 24 13.61 11.86 -8.52
CA LYS A 24 14.51 12.93 -8.97
C LYS A 24 13.83 13.87 -9.98
N ASP A 25 12.81 13.38 -10.66
CA ASP A 25 12.11 14.09 -11.73
C ASP A 25 10.90 14.92 -11.25
N TYR A 26 10.49 14.75 -9.96
CA TYR A 26 9.39 15.49 -9.37
C TYR A 26 9.83 16.18 -8.08
N GLU A 27 10.02 17.50 -8.14
CA GLU A 27 10.27 18.35 -6.97
C GLU A 27 9.15 18.29 -5.93
N ASN A 28 7.96 17.83 -6.33
CA ASN A 28 6.82 17.60 -5.46
C ASN A 28 6.79 16.16 -5.00
N ARG A 29 7.36 15.90 -3.83
CA ARG A 29 7.27 14.62 -3.17
C ARG A 29 5.82 14.22 -2.95
N LEU A 30 5.52 12.98 -3.35
CA LEU A 30 4.20 12.41 -3.28
C LEU A 30 3.61 12.57 -1.87
N ILE A 31 2.47 13.22 -1.80
CA ILE A 31 1.64 13.21 -0.59
C ILE A 31 1.13 11.79 -0.42
N PRO A 32 1.32 11.16 0.76
CA PRO A 32 0.82 9.81 1.00
C PRO A 32 -0.68 9.76 0.77
N LYS A 33 -1.11 8.84 -0.06
CA LYS A 33 -2.51 8.67 -0.39
C LYS A 33 -3.06 7.45 0.36
N HIS A 34 -4.29 7.53 0.78
CA HIS A 34 -5.01 6.44 1.46
C HIS A 34 -6.37 6.19 0.81
N TRP A 35 -6.92 5.01 1.04
CA TRP A 35 -8.25 4.70 0.55
C TRP A 35 -9.32 5.47 1.33
N GLY A 36 -10.07 6.33 0.63
CA GLY A 36 -11.15 7.14 1.21
C GLY A 36 -12.46 6.38 1.39
N ARG A 37 -12.55 5.15 0.88
CA ARG A 37 -13.73 4.26 0.95
C ARG A 37 -13.31 2.80 1.00
N PRO A 38 -14.22 1.86 1.37
CA PRO A 38 -13.94 0.44 1.32
C PRO A 38 -13.43 -0.01 -0.05
N VAL A 39 -12.44 -0.91 -0.06
CA VAL A 39 -11.92 -1.53 -1.28
C VAL A 39 -12.80 -2.74 -1.61
N VAL A 40 -13.50 -2.67 -2.72
CA VAL A 40 -14.35 -3.75 -3.24
C VAL A 40 -13.68 -4.33 -4.47
N ILE A 41 -13.14 -5.54 -4.35
CA ILE A 41 -12.30 -6.17 -5.36
C ILE A 41 -13.12 -7.03 -6.31
N TYR A 42 -13.00 -6.77 -7.61
CA TYR A 42 -13.33 -7.72 -8.66
C TYR A 42 -12.06 -8.46 -9.09
N LEU A 43 -12.10 -9.79 -8.97
CA LEU A 43 -10.98 -10.66 -9.32
C LEU A 43 -11.32 -11.42 -10.60
N ASP A 44 -10.60 -11.13 -11.68
CA ASP A 44 -10.84 -11.70 -13.00
C ASP A 44 -10.79 -13.24 -12.98
N LYS A 45 -11.80 -13.87 -13.56
CA LYS A 45 -11.89 -15.34 -13.69
C LYS A 45 -10.77 -15.94 -14.56
N LYS A 46 -10.15 -15.15 -15.43
CA LYS A 46 -9.00 -15.54 -16.26
C LYS A 46 -7.72 -15.73 -15.45
N ILE A 47 -7.65 -15.25 -14.22
CA ILE A 47 -6.55 -15.55 -13.31
C ILE A 47 -6.69 -17.00 -12.83
N PRO A 48 -5.61 -17.82 -12.82
CA PRO A 48 -5.66 -19.19 -12.37
C PRO A 48 -6.35 -19.38 -11.02
N LYS A 49 -7.15 -20.42 -10.86
CA LYS A 49 -7.97 -20.67 -9.67
C LYS A 49 -7.14 -20.71 -8.37
N GLU A 50 -5.96 -21.33 -8.46
CA GLU A 50 -5.01 -21.46 -7.33
C GLU A 50 -4.46 -20.10 -6.91
N VAL A 51 -4.17 -19.20 -7.85
CA VAL A 51 -3.72 -17.84 -7.59
C VAL A 51 -4.85 -17.02 -6.95
N ARG A 52 -6.09 -17.17 -7.44
CA ARG A 52 -7.25 -16.48 -6.86
C ARG A 52 -7.53 -16.93 -5.43
N LYS A 53 -7.46 -18.24 -5.13
CA LYS A 53 -7.65 -18.77 -3.79
C LYS A 53 -6.57 -18.27 -2.84
N ASP A 54 -5.32 -18.31 -3.28
CA ASP A 54 -4.18 -17.80 -2.52
C ASP A 54 -4.31 -16.31 -2.22
N PHE A 55 -4.71 -15.52 -3.20
CA PHE A 55 -4.92 -14.10 -3.03
C PHE A 55 -6.05 -13.77 -2.04
N MET A 56 -7.18 -14.49 -2.10
CA MET A 56 -8.27 -14.32 -1.14
C MET A 56 -7.82 -14.67 0.28
N PHE A 57 -7.03 -15.74 0.44
CA PHE A 57 -6.41 -16.08 1.72
C PHE A 57 -5.47 -14.96 2.19
N PHE A 58 -4.58 -14.47 1.32
CA PHE A 58 -3.67 -13.37 1.65
C PHE A 58 -4.41 -12.11 2.12
N VAL A 59 -5.48 -11.72 1.45
CA VAL A 59 -6.30 -10.57 1.86
C VAL A 59 -6.86 -10.76 3.27
N SER A 60 -7.17 -11.99 3.69
CA SER A 60 -7.63 -12.27 5.06
C SER A 60 -6.55 -12.08 6.12
N LEU A 61 -5.27 -12.09 5.74
CA LEU A 61 -4.12 -11.85 6.64
C LEU A 61 -3.86 -10.35 6.87
N ILE A 62 -4.41 -9.47 6.00
CA ILE A 62 -4.22 -8.02 6.16
C ILE A 62 -4.91 -7.56 7.45
N PRO A 63 -4.21 -6.77 8.29
CA PRO A 63 -4.77 -6.34 9.56
C PRO A 63 -6.12 -5.61 9.39
N LYS A 64 -7.09 -6.00 10.19
CA LYS A 64 -8.38 -5.29 10.22
C LYS A 64 -8.20 -3.90 10.82
N HIS A 65 -8.77 -2.91 10.18
CA HIS A 65 -8.72 -1.53 10.64
C HIS A 65 -10.11 -0.89 10.57
N GLN A 66 -10.46 -0.08 11.58
CA GLN A 66 -11.80 0.53 11.66
C GLN A 66 -12.14 1.42 10.45
N ASN A 67 -11.13 2.08 9.88
CA ASN A 67 -11.28 3.01 8.76
C ASN A 67 -10.94 2.38 7.39
N PHE A 68 -10.64 1.08 7.35
CA PHE A 68 -10.25 0.40 6.13
C PHE A 68 -10.86 -1.00 6.06
N LYS A 69 -11.60 -1.25 4.99
CA LYS A 69 -12.26 -2.55 4.76
C LYS A 69 -11.97 -3.03 3.35
N ILE A 70 -11.73 -4.33 3.22
CA ILE A 70 -11.57 -5.01 1.94
C ILE A 70 -12.66 -6.06 1.82
N SER A 71 -13.27 -6.14 0.65
CA SER A 71 -14.25 -7.17 0.31
C SER A 71 -14.12 -7.59 -1.14
N PHE A 72 -14.78 -8.69 -1.51
CA PHE A 72 -14.80 -9.20 -2.88
C PHE A 72 -16.21 -9.15 -3.44
N THR A 73 -16.33 -8.88 -4.73
CA THR A 73 -17.59 -8.99 -5.47
C THR A 73 -17.42 -9.83 -6.74
N LYS A 74 -18.51 -10.45 -7.18
CA LYS A 74 -18.59 -11.15 -8.48
C LYS A 74 -19.10 -10.23 -9.59
N LYS A 75 -19.65 -9.07 -9.23
CA LYS A 75 -20.22 -8.11 -10.17
C LYS A 75 -19.24 -6.97 -10.43
N ILE A 76 -18.86 -6.81 -11.66
CA ILE A 76 -17.84 -5.83 -12.06
C ILE A 76 -18.27 -4.37 -11.76
N ASN A 77 -19.54 -4.06 -11.90
CA ASN A 77 -20.10 -2.73 -11.65
C ASN A 77 -20.17 -2.33 -10.16
N GLU A 78 -20.01 -3.29 -9.24
CA GLU A 78 -19.96 -3.03 -7.81
C GLU A 78 -18.52 -2.83 -7.29
N ALA A 79 -17.52 -3.14 -8.11
CA ALA A 79 -16.11 -3.04 -7.72
C ALA A 79 -15.58 -1.61 -7.89
N ASN A 80 -14.61 -1.27 -7.05
CA ASN A 80 -13.77 -0.09 -7.23
C ASN A 80 -12.28 -0.45 -7.34
N TYR A 81 -11.94 -1.73 -7.21
CA TYR A 81 -10.59 -2.24 -7.45
C TYR A 81 -10.66 -3.47 -8.36
N TYR A 82 -9.99 -3.40 -9.49
CA TYR A 82 -10.02 -4.46 -10.51
C TYR A 82 -8.68 -5.15 -10.58
N ILE A 83 -8.65 -6.49 -10.45
CA ILE A 83 -7.46 -7.30 -10.71
C ILE A 83 -7.72 -8.09 -11.98
N LYS A 84 -6.97 -7.79 -13.03
CA LYS A 84 -7.18 -8.33 -14.38
C LYS A 84 -5.97 -9.12 -14.87
N ASN A 85 -6.26 -10.27 -15.51
CA ASN A 85 -5.27 -10.99 -16.33
C ASN A 85 -5.33 -10.48 -17.75
N THR A 86 -4.25 -9.88 -18.25
CA THR A 86 -4.19 -9.29 -19.60
C THR A 86 -2.76 -9.25 -20.11
N SER A 87 -2.61 -9.38 -21.42
CA SER A 87 -1.35 -9.09 -22.14
C SER A 87 -1.24 -7.62 -22.56
N GLU A 88 -2.32 -6.84 -22.42
CA GLU A 88 -2.35 -5.43 -22.79
C GLU A 88 -1.81 -4.58 -21.63
N PHE A 89 -0.56 -4.22 -21.71
CA PHE A 89 0.07 -3.27 -20.80
C PHE A 89 0.19 -1.92 -21.49
N ILE A 90 0.00 -0.85 -20.74
CA ILE A 90 0.26 0.50 -21.23
C ILE A 90 1.78 0.61 -21.40
N GLU A 91 2.21 0.86 -22.62
CA GLU A 91 3.63 1.05 -22.95
C GLU A 91 4.19 2.24 -22.16
N HIS A 92 5.04 1.95 -21.20
CA HIS A 92 5.98 2.95 -20.70
C HIS A 92 7.18 2.95 -21.65
N LYS A 93 7.37 4.04 -22.39
CA LYS A 93 8.33 4.23 -23.49
C LYS A 93 9.83 4.07 -23.14
N THR A 94 10.19 3.55 -21.95
CA THR A 94 11.56 3.64 -21.45
C THR A 94 12.23 2.35 -20.99
N SER A 95 11.61 1.19 -21.18
CA SER A 95 12.29 -0.08 -20.85
C SER A 95 12.06 -1.14 -21.94
N ASP A 96 13.12 -1.84 -22.31
CA ASP A 96 13.13 -2.93 -23.28
C ASP A 96 12.31 -4.16 -22.85
N SER A 97 11.77 -4.18 -21.65
CA SER A 97 10.88 -5.22 -21.14
C SER A 97 9.58 -4.62 -20.65
N LEU A 98 8.45 -5.04 -21.23
CA LEU A 98 7.11 -4.69 -20.76
C LEU A 98 6.93 -5.16 -19.31
N PRO A 99 6.42 -4.32 -18.41
CA PRO A 99 6.12 -4.75 -17.06
C PRO A 99 5.04 -5.83 -17.10
N GLN A 100 5.32 -6.99 -16.50
CA GLN A 100 4.40 -8.13 -16.48
C GLN A 100 3.30 -7.99 -15.42
N ILE A 101 3.45 -7.02 -14.52
CA ILE A 101 2.47 -6.64 -13.51
C ILE A 101 2.61 -5.15 -13.21
N THR A 102 1.48 -4.46 -13.12
CA THR A 102 1.42 -3.02 -12.79
C THR A 102 0.11 -2.69 -12.10
N TYR A 103 0.07 -1.55 -11.42
CA TYR A 103 -1.18 -1.00 -10.91
C TYR A 103 -1.30 0.49 -11.19
N ASN A 104 -2.54 0.96 -11.37
CA ASN A 104 -2.89 2.36 -11.47
C ASN A 104 -3.99 2.66 -10.45
N LEU A 105 -3.89 3.82 -9.78
CA LEU A 105 -4.83 4.26 -8.77
C LEU A 105 -5.50 5.56 -9.20
N ILE A 106 -6.78 5.67 -8.92
CA ILE A 106 -7.59 6.86 -9.14
C ILE A 106 -7.75 7.55 -7.80
N THR A 107 -7.43 8.83 -7.77
CA THR A 107 -7.58 9.67 -6.57
C THR A 107 -8.57 10.80 -6.82
N ASP A 108 -9.26 11.21 -5.77
CA ASP A 108 -10.07 12.43 -5.77
C ASP A 108 -9.19 13.68 -5.54
N ASN A 109 -9.84 14.83 -5.55
CA ASN A 109 -9.19 16.15 -5.34
C ASN A 109 -8.64 16.32 -3.90
N THR A 110 -8.99 15.43 -2.97
CA THR A 110 -8.50 15.41 -1.58
C THR A 110 -7.39 14.39 -1.36
N TYR A 111 -6.77 13.90 -2.43
CA TYR A 111 -5.72 12.88 -2.44
C TYR A 111 -6.15 11.51 -1.85
N LYS A 112 -7.47 11.23 -1.79
CA LYS A 112 -7.96 9.92 -1.37
C LYS A 112 -8.07 8.99 -2.57
N MET A 113 -7.61 7.77 -2.41
CA MET A 113 -7.78 6.73 -3.41
C MET A 113 -9.25 6.29 -3.44
N ILE A 114 -9.87 6.35 -4.59
CA ILE A 114 -11.28 6.01 -4.80
C ILE A 114 -11.49 4.84 -5.76
N GLY A 115 -10.45 4.47 -6.48
CA GLY A 115 -10.48 3.36 -7.41
C GLY A 115 -9.08 2.88 -7.76
N GLY A 116 -9.00 1.69 -8.36
CA GLY A 116 -7.73 1.15 -8.82
C GLY A 116 -7.88 -0.01 -9.79
N ILE A 117 -6.83 -0.26 -10.54
CA ILE A 117 -6.70 -1.44 -11.39
C ILE A 117 -5.29 -2.00 -11.24
N LEU A 118 -5.21 -3.30 -11.00
CA LEU A 118 -3.99 -4.09 -11.08
C LEU A 118 -4.08 -5.00 -12.30
N LYS A 119 -3.13 -4.87 -13.21
CA LYS A 119 -3.00 -5.69 -14.40
C LYS A 119 -1.83 -6.65 -14.22
N MET A 120 -2.02 -7.91 -14.55
CA MET A 120 -0.97 -8.92 -14.54
C MET A 120 -1.08 -9.82 -15.79
N ASN A 121 0.05 -10.29 -16.30
CA ASN A 121 0.08 -11.30 -17.35
C ASN A 121 0.53 -12.63 -16.73
N CYS A 122 -0.45 -13.45 -16.35
CA CYS A 122 -0.18 -14.73 -15.67
C CYS A 122 0.67 -15.69 -16.49
N GLN A 123 0.58 -15.63 -17.82
CA GLN A 123 1.38 -16.46 -18.70
C GLN A 123 2.85 -16.01 -18.73
N SER A 124 3.10 -14.73 -18.89
CA SER A 124 4.45 -14.17 -18.92
C SER A 124 5.16 -14.22 -17.57
N LEU A 125 4.40 -14.20 -16.48
CA LEU A 125 4.94 -14.37 -15.13
C LEU A 125 5.42 -15.80 -14.85
N GLY A 126 5.03 -16.77 -15.70
CA GLY A 126 5.49 -18.16 -15.68
C GLY A 126 4.80 -18.99 -14.59
N SER A 127 5.49 -19.29 -13.48
CA SER A 127 4.98 -20.22 -12.48
C SER A 127 3.80 -19.67 -11.66
N LEU A 128 2.95 -20.58 -11.15
CA LEU A 128 1.87 -20.23 -10.22
C LEU A 128 2.40 -19.54 -8.96
N GLU A 129 3.56 -19.96 -8.49
CA GLU A 129 4.21 -19.37 -7.32
C GLU A 129 4.60 -17.91 -7.55
N ASN A 130 5.21 -17.62 -8.70
CA ASN A 130 5.57 -16.25 -9.06
C ASN A 130 4.32 -15.36 -9.24
N ASN A 131 3.26 -15.90 -9.84
CA ASN A 131 1.97 -15.22 -9.95
C ASN A 131 1.39 -14.85 -8.57
N LYS A 132 1.39 -15.79 -7.62
CA LYS A 132 0.94 -15.55 -6.24
C LYS A 132 1.79 -14.49 -5.56
N LYS A 133 3.11 -14.65 -5.62
CA LYS A 133 4.08 -13.74 -5.02
C LYS A 133 3.87 -12.30 -5.48
N LEU A 134 3.90 -12.09 -6.79
CA LEU A 134 3.82 -10.75 -7.36
C LEU A 134 2.43 -10.12 -7.16
N LEU A 135 1.35 -10.90 -7.26
CA LEU A 135 0.01 -10.39 -6.99
C LEU A 135 -0.12 -9.87 -5.55
N ARG A 136 0.37 -10.61 -4.56
CA ARG A 136 0.37 -10.18 -3.16
C ARG A 136 1.19 -8.90 -2.96
N GLN A 137 2.40 -8.85 -3.51
CA GLN A 137 3.29 -7.70 -3.38
C GLN A 137 2.66 -6.44 -4.00
N TYR A 138 2.28 -6.48 -5.26
CA TYR A 138 1.75 -5.31 -5.96
C TYR A 138 0.41 -4.85 -5.42
N PHE A 139 -0.43 -5.76 -4.96
CA PHE A 139 -1.65 -5.38 -4.25
C PHE A 139 -1.34 -4.66 -2.95
N PHE A 140 -0.44 -5.19 -2.13
CA PHE A 140 -0.04 -4.54 -0.88
C PHE A 140 0.56 -3.15 -1.10
N LEU A 141 1.44 -3.01 -2.09
CA LEU A 141 1.97 -1.71 -2.51
C LEU A 141 0.86 -0.73 -2.87
N SER A 142 -0.15 -1.17 -3.62
CA SER A 142 -1.26 -0.33 -4.08
C SER A 142 -2.18 0.13 -2.94
N LEU A 143 -2.25 -0.60 -1.83
CA LEU A 143 -3.06 -0.22 -0.68
C LEU A 143 -2.53 1.02 0.05
N CYS A 144 -1.20 1.20 0.07
CA CYS A 144 -0.54 2.24 0.85
C CYS A 144 0.39 3.12 0.00
N GLN A 145 0.48 2.88 -1.31
CA GLN A 145 1.48 3.47 -2.20
C GLN A 145 2.91 3.30 -1.69
N PHE A 146 3.20 2.17 -1.07
CA PHE A 146 4.55 1.83 -0.65
C PHE A 146 5.46 1.54 -1.85
N CYS A 147 6.75 1.73 -1.66
CA CYS A 147 7.78 1.38 -2.65
C CYS A 147 8.64 0.23 -2.14
N PHE A 148 9.12 -0.60 -3.07
CA PHE A 148 10.16 -1.59 -2.77
C PHE A 148 11.45 -0.90 -2.31
N LYS A 149 12.16 -1.54 -1.38
CA LYS A 149 13.50 -1.12 -0.95
C LYS A 149 14.51 -2.26 -1.09
N ASN A 150 15.64 -1.94 -1.69
CA ASN A 150 16.76 -2.88 -1.80
C ASN A 150 17.40 -3.21 -0.46
N SER A 151 17.27 -2.31 0.53
CA SER A 151 17.84 -2.46 1.87
C SER A 151 17.06 -3.39 2.79
N ILE A 152 15.88 -3.89 2.36
CA ILE A 152 15.13 -4.87 3.14
C ILE A 152 15.64 -6.25 2.78
N GLU A 153 16.44 -6.84 3.67
CA GLU A 153 16.98 -8.19 3.52
C GLU A 153 15.98 -9.28 3.92
N SER A 154 14.89 -8.91 4.61
CA SER A 154 13.89 -9.88 5.07
C SER A 154 13.12 -10.49 3.91
N GLU A 155 13.30 -11.79 3.72
CA GLU A 155 12.56 -12.58 2.72
C GLU A 155 11.07 -12.74 3.05
N ASN A 156 10.65 -12.39 4.26
CA ASN A 156 9.28 -12.47 4.71
C ASN A 156 8.49 -11.17 4.50
N SER A 157 9.12 -10.06 4.08
CA SER A 157 8.43 -8.81 3.84
C SER A 157 7.97 -8.68 2.40
N LEU A 158 6.71 -8.30 2.20
CA LEU A 158 6.13 -7.95 0.89
C LEU A 158 6.83 -6.78 0.21
N LEU A 159 7.51 -5.94 0.99
CA LEU A 159 8.25 -4.76 0.50
C LEU A 159 9.70 -5.10 0.10
N SER A 160 10.12 -6.35 0.31
CA SER A 160 11.42 -6.86 -0.13
C SER A 160 11.37 -7.39 -1.56
N LYS A 161 12.38 -7.09 -2.37
CA LYS A 161 12.57 -7.75 -3.67
C LYS A 161 12.86 -9.25 -3.55
N LYS A 162 13.36 -9.68 -2.39
CA LYS A 162 13.67 -11.08 -2.09
C LYS A 162 12.49 -11.84 -1.44
N TYR A 163 11.29 -11.23 -1.42
CA TYR A 163 10.12 -11.84 -0.78
C TYR A 163 9.88 -13.28 -1.23
N ILE A 164 9.67 -14.17 -0.28
CA ILE A 164 9.26 -15.56 -0.46
C ILE A 164 7.83 -15.72 0.04
N LEU A 165 7.01 -16.49 -0.66
CA LEU A 165 5.62 -16.74 -0.28
C LEU A 165 5.53 -17.30 1.15
N SER A 166 4.72 -16.66 1.97
CA SER A 166 4.47 -17.03 3.35
C SER A 166 2.97 -17.16 3.61
N ASN A 167 2.60 -18.02 4.57
CA ASN A 167 1.23 -18.15 5.06
C ASN A 167 0.87 -17.12 6.14
N SER A 168 1.76 -16.18 6.42
CA SER A 168 1.55 -15.08 7.37
C SER A 168 2.03 -13.76 6.78
N LEU A 169 1.42 -12.66 7.21
CA LEU A 169 1.97 -11.33 6.97
C LEU A 169 3.09 -11.06 7.97
N SER A 170 4.21 -10.49 7.53
CA SER A 170 5.30 -10.17 8.44
C SER A 170 4.87 -9.10 9.45
N ASN A 171 5.48 -9.13 10.64
CA ASN A 171 5.22 -8.08 11.65
C ASN A 171 5.61 -6.70 11.10
N TYR A 172 6.68 -6.64 10.30
CA TYR A 172 7.13 -5.41 9.66
C TYR A 172 6.05 -4.82 8.74
N ASP A 173 5.50 -5.62 7.81
CA ASP A 173 4.45 -5.19 6.89
C ASP A 173 3.17 -4.81 7.64
N SER A 174 2.80 -5.59 8.67
CA SER A 174 1.62 -5.33 9.50
C SER A 174 1.71 -3.99 10.23
N VAL A 175 2.87 -3.69 10.84
CA VAL A 175 3.10 -2.43 11.54
C VAL A 175 3.08 -1.25 10.59
N LEU A 176 3.72 -1.36 9.42
CA LEU A 176 3.69 -0.29 8.42
C LEU A 176 2.27 -0.03 7.88
N PHE A 177 1.51 -1.08 7.62
CA PHE A 177 0.11 -0.98 7.20
C PHE A 177 -0.75 -0.28 8.25
N ILE A 178 -0.68 -0.72 9.51
CA ILE A 178 -1.42 -0.12 10.62
C ILE A 178 -0.99 1.34 10.82
N THR A 179 0.31 1.63 10.73
CA THR A 179 0.85 2.99 10.82
C THR A 179 0.25 3.88 9.73
N HIS A 180 0.19 3.40 8.48
CA HIS A 180 -0.39 4.14 7.37
C HIS A 180 -1.87 4.53 7.63
N TYR A 181 -2.68 3.58 8.09
CA TYR A 181 -4.11 3.82 8.30
C TYR A 181 -4.47 4.47 9.64
N ASN A 182 -3.64 4.38 10.65
CA ASN A 182 -3.87 5.06 11.93
C ASN A 182 -3.40 6.52 11.96
N TYR A 183 -2.21 6.77 11.43
CA TYR A 183 -1.53 8.05 11.60
C TYR A 183 -1.82 9.03 10.49
N TYR A 184 -1.65 8.55 9.27
CA TYR A 184 -1.52 9.43 8.11
C TYR A 184 -2.80 9.49 7.29
N ASN A 185 -3.80 8.71 7.72
CA ASN A 185 -5.08 8.64 7.06
C ASN A 185 -5.95 9.90 7.26
N LYS A 186 -5.64 10.73 8.25
CA LYS A 186 -6.47 11.90 8.57
C LYS A 186 -6.02 13.18 7.87
N VAL A 187 -4.74 13.26 7.52
CA VAL A 187 -4.17 14.45 6.87
C VAL A 187 -3.08 14.01 5.90
N PRO A 188 -3.21 14.31 4.61
CA PRO A 188 -2.11 14.15 3.67
C PRO A 188 -0.97 15.10 4.08
N MET A 189 0.09 14.55 4.66
CA MET A 189 1.23 15.35 5.12
C MET A 189 2.32 15.38 4.05
N LYS A 190 2.81 16.57 3.71
CA LYS A 190 4.07 16.73 2.99
C LYS A 190 5.23 16.22 3.83
N PHE A 191 6.33 15.83 3.19
CA PHE A 191 7.51 15.28 3.88
C PHE A 191 8.02 16.14 5.03
N ASP A 192 8.07 17.47 4.86
CA ASP A 192 8.55 18.37 5.90
C ASP A 192 7.57 18.48 7.07
N GLN A 193 6.27 18.46 6.80
CA GLN A 193 5.23 18.40 7.84
C GLN A 193 5.33 17.10 8.64
N PHE A 194 5.58 15.97 7.95
CA PHE A 194 5.82 14.69 8.61
C PHE A 194 7.03 14.75 9.55
N ASN A 195 8.16 15.27 9.08
CA ASN A 195 9.37 15.40 9.89
C ASN A 195 9.15 16.32 11.10
N LEU A 196 8.43 17.42 10.92
CA LEU A 196 8.09 18.34 12.01
C LEU A 196 7.18 17.66 13.04
N ALA A 197 6.15 16.94 12.57
CA ALA A 197 5.24 16.18 13.42
C ALA A 197 6.00 15.12 14.24
N GLN A 198 6.95 14.40 13.63
CA GLN A 198 7.78 13.42 14.33
C GLN A 198 8.66 14.05 15.42
N ARG A 199 9.24 15.21 15.15
CA ARG A 199 10.03 15.97 16.15
C ARG A 199 9.15 16.42 17.33
N ASN A 200 7.94 16.86 17.05
CA ASN A 200 6.99 17.33 18.05
C ASN A 200 6.40 16.18 18.88
N ILE A 201 6.13 15.02 18.28
CA ILE A 201 5.72 13.80 19.00
C ILE A 201 6.76 13.42 20.06
N LYS A 202 8.05 13.43 19.70
CA LYS A 202 9.14 13.15 20.66
C LYS A 202 9.18 14.13 21.82
N LYS A 203 8.80 15.39 21.59
CA LYS A 203 8.78 16.44 22.64
C LYS A 203 7.52 16.40 23.49
N LEU A 204 6.38 16.03 22.93
CA LEU A 204 5.06 16.16 23.53
C LEU A 204 4.59 14.88 24.24
N GLY A 205 5.23 13.73 23.99
CA GLY A 205 4.86 12.45 24.59
C GLY A 205 3.36 12.16 24.46
N ASN A 206 2.67 11.98 25.60
CA ASN A 206 1.24 11.66 25.64
C ASN A 206 0.31 12.79 25.13
N ASN A 207 0.80 14.02 24.98
CA ASN A 207 0.03 15.16 24.46
C ASN A 207 0.04 15.24 22.92
N ALA A 208 0.74 14.33 22.24
CA ALA A 208 0.83 14.32 20.78
C ALA A 208 -0.55 14.24 20.10
N ALA A 209 -1.49 13.49 20.67
CA ALA A 209 -2.85 13.37 20.12
C ALA A 209 -3.62 14.71 20.13
N THR A 210 -3.41 15.52 21.16
CA THR A 210 -4.01 16.86 21.30
C THR A 210 -3.37 17.83 20.31
N TYR A 211 -2.06 17.74 20.12
CA TYR A 211 -1.33 18.55 19.14
C TYR A 211 -1.79 18.29 17.71
N PHE A 212 -1.98 17.01 17.33
CA PHE A 212 -2.53 16.67 16.00
C PHE A 212 -3.96 17.17 15.81
N LYS A 213 -4.81 17.11 16.84
CA LYS A 213 -6.15 17.69 16.79
C LYS A 213 -6.13 19.20 16.56
N SER A 214 -5.22 19.92 17.20
CA SER A 214 -5.09 21.36 17.03
C SER A 214 -4.58 21.75 15.64
N MET A 215 -3.67 20.97 15.04
CA MET A 215 -3.25 21.21 13.65
C MET A 215 -4.38 21.02 12.61
N LEU A 216 -5.37 20.19 12.94
CA LEU A 216 -6.53 19.91 12.07
C LEU A 216 -7.65 20.98 12.20
N SER A 217 -7.62 21.81 13.24
CA SER A 217 -8.61 22.87 13.47
C SER A 217 -8.23 24.22 12.86
N TYR A 218 -7.10 24.32 12.17
CA TYR A 218 -6.62 25.53 11.52
C TYR A 218 -6.80 25.54 9.97
N GLU A 219 -7.54 24.57 9.42
CA GLU A 219 -8.09 24.59 8.06
C GLU A 219 -9.62 24.76 8.12
#